data_f38dd3b2ff06c690148f9a9b60e3b7f7
#
_entry.id   f38dd3b2ff06c690148f9a9b60e3b7f7
#
_cell.length_a   1.000
_cell.length_b   1.000
_cell.length_c   1.000
_cell.angle_alpha   90.00
_cell.angle_beta   90.00
_cell.angle_gamma   90.00
#
_symmetry.space_group_name_H-M   'P 1'
#
loop_
_entity.id
_entity.type
_entity.pdbx_description
1 polymer ?
#
loop_
_entity_poly.entity_id
_entity_poly.type
_entity_poly.pdbx_seq_one_letter_code
_entity_poly.pdbx_strand_id
1 'polypeptide(L)'
;VIRIYLLVLAVLIVLSLAGYAVFLWLKYRAQKAMLADVMAEAKEKHEARLTRIKESVDIIARAMISKQCDLSEGVLRLKPLLDVLGHKLSQYPAMWALYNVIESHPILADRKALKRNERMKLDLEREAKEAELETEIINECQQLLVKMKEM
;
A
#
# COMPACT_ATOMS: atom_id res chain seq x y z
N VAL A 1 72.59 5.73 15.01
CA VAL A 1 71.92 4.45 15.16
C VAL A 1 70.47 4.68 15.65
N ILE A 2 70.21 5.37 16.76
CA ILE A 2 68.86 5.64 17.32
C ILE A 2 67.94 6.32 16.32
N ARG A 3 68.41 7.30 15.56
CA ARG A 3 67.62 8.06 14.54
C ARG A 3 67.12 7.14 13.42
N ILE A 4 67.89 6.15 13.01
CA ILE A 4 67.51 5.18 11.98
C ILE A 4 66.41 4.26 12.48
N TYR A 5 66.48 3.77 13.72
CA TYR A 5 65.43 2.97 14.34
C TYR A 5 64.12 3.70 14.47
N LEU A 6 64.18 5.00 14.87
CA LEU A 6 62.98 5.84 14.96
C LEU A 6 62.31 6.06 13.59
N LEU A 7 63.11 6.27 12.54
CA LEU A 7 62.58 6.40 11.18
C LEU A 7 61.94 5.13 10.67
N VAL A 8 62.58 3.98 10.90
CA VAL A 8 62.01 2.64 10.54
C VAL A 8 60.70 2.41 11.28
N LEU A 9 60.68 2.69 12.57
CA LEU A 9 59.42 2.56 13.37
C LEU A 9 58.30 3.46 12.86
N ALA A 10 58.63 4.73 12.55
CA ALA A 10 57.64 5.66 11.99
C ALA A 10 57.07 5.17 10.65
N VAL A 11 57.91 4.69 9.75
CA VAL A 11 57.49 4.11 8.46
C VAL A 11 56.57 2.90 8.67
N LEU A 12 56.91 2.01 9.58
CA LEU A 12 56.06 0.83 9.89
C LEU A 12 54.68 1.24 10.42
N ILE A 13 54.61 2.25 11.28
CA ILE A 13 53.34 2.78 11.80
C ILE A 13 52.51 3.37 10.66
N VAL A 14 53.11 4.18 9.79
CA VAL A 14 52.38 4.77 8.66
C VAL A 14 51.85 3.71 7.69
N LEU A 15 52.69 2.70 7.37
CA LEU A 15 52.24 1.59 6.50
C LEU A 15 51.10 0.78 7.10
N SER A 16 51.15 0.54 8.41
CA SER A 16 50.06 -0.19 9.10
C SER A 16 48.75 0.61 9.11
N LEU A 17 48.83 1.92 9.35
CA LEU A 17 47.66 2.81 9.30
C LEU A 17 47.10 2.93 7.88
N ALA A 18 47.96 3.04 6.87
CA ALA A 18 47.55 3.08 5.47
C ALA A 18 46.83 1.76 5.07
N GLY A 19 47.41 0.62 5.44
CA GLY A 19 46.78 -0.69 5.21
C GLY A 19 45.41 -0.82 5.88
N TYR A 20 45.28 -0.36 7.12
CA TYR A 20 44.02 -0.34 7.83
C TYR A 20 43.01 0.61 7.19
N ALA A 21 43.42 1.78 6.75
CA ALA A 21 42.56 2.74 6.04
C ALA A 21 41.99 2.14 4.73
N VAL A 22 42.86 1.48 3.93
CA VAL A 22 42.43 0.78 2.71
C VAL A 22 41.46 -0.35 3.03
N PHE A 23 41.70 -1.14 4.07
CA PHE A 23 40.80 -2.19 4.52
C PHE A 23 39.43 -1.65 4.90
N LEU A 24 39.38 -0.57 5.68
CA LEU A 24 38.11 0.10 6.06
C LEU A 24 37.40 0.67 4.83
N TRP A 25 38.11 1.26 3.90
CA TRP A 25 37.53 1.81 2.68
C TRP A 25 36.89 0.73 1.81
N LEU A 26 37.57 -0.42 1.63
CA LEU A 26 37.06 -1.56 0.89
C LEU A 26 35.82 -2.14 1.58
N LYS A 27 35.84 -2.29 2.90
CA LYS A 27 34.70 -2.75 3.69
C LYS A 27 33.51 -1.81 3.59
N TYR A 28 33.74 -0.51 3.69
CA TYR A 28 32.68 0.49 3.52
C TYR A 28 32.08 0.47 2.12
N ARG A 29 32.90 0.33 1.10
CA ARG A 29 32.45 0.25 -0.29
C ARG A 29 31.60 -1.01 -0.53
N ALA A 30 32.00 -2.14 0.02
CA ALA A 30 31.21 -3.39 -0.06
C ALA A 30 29.86 -3.28 0.66
N GLN A 31 29.83 -2.67 1.85
CA GLN A 31 28.59 -2.43 2.58
C GLN A 31 27.64 -1.49 1.82
N LYS A 32 28.17 -0.43 1.21
CA LYS A 32 27.39 0.51 0.41
C LYS A 32 26.78 -0.15 -0.84
N ALA A 33 27.52 -1.03 -1.51
CA ALA A 33 27.02 -1.78 -2.64
C ALA A 33 25.89 -2.74 -2.21
N MET A 34 26.09 -3.50 -1.14
CA MET A 34 25.06 -4.39 -0.60
C MET A 34 23.79 -3.63 -0.18
N LEU A 35 23.95 -2.47 0.44
CA LEU A 35 22.79 -1.64 0.82
C LEU A 35 22.04 -1.12 -0.41
N ALA A 36 22.75 -0.73 -1.48
CA ALA A 36 22.14 -0.32 -2.73
C ALA A 36 21.33 -1.44 -3.38
N ASP A 37 21.84 -2.67 -3.38
CA ASP A 37 21.15 -3.85 -3.92
C ASP A 37 19.89 -4.15 -3.12
N VAL A 38 19.95 -4.12 -1.78
CA VAL A 38 18.79 -4.33 -0.91
C VAL A 38 17.74 -3.24 -1.13
N MET A 39 18.15 -1.98 -1.29
CA MET A 39 17.22 -0.88 -1.58
C MET A 39 16.58 -1.02 -2.96
N ALA A 40 17.33 -1.45 -3.96
CA ALA A 40 16.80 -1.69 -5.31
C ALA A 40 15.76 -2.82 -5.31
N GLU A 41 16.04 -3.94 -4.63
CA GLU A 41 15.11 -5.05 -4.48
C GLU A 41 13.84 -4.63 -3.70
N ALA A 42 13.99 -3.87 -2.63
CA ALA A 42 12.86 -3.36 -1.86
C ALA A 42 11.98 -2.42 -2.69
N LYS A 43 12.58 -1.57 -3.53
CA LYS A 43 11.87 -0.68 -4.44
C LYS A 43 11.09 -1.47 -5.50
N GLU A 44 11.72 -2.47 -6.12
CA GLU A 44 11.07 -3.33 -7.11
C GLU A 44 9.86 -4.07 -6.51
N LYS A 45 10.02 -4.65 -5.32
CA LYS A 45 8.91 -5.30 -4.58
C LYS A 45 7.78 -4.33 -4.27
N HIS A 46 8.12 -3.09 -3.89
CA HIS A 46 7.13 -2.06 -3.62
C HIS A 46 6.35 -1.68 -4.88
N GLU A 47 7.02 -1.44 -6.00
CA GLU A 47 6.39 -1.13 -7.29
C GLU A 47 5.50 -2.28 -7.78
N ALA A 48 5.98 -3.52 -7.68
CA ALA A 48 5.20 -4.71 -8.00
C ALA A 48 3.93 -4.84 -7.12
N ARG A 49 4.02 -4.48 -5.84
CA ARG A 49 2.87 -4.45 -4.93
C ARG A 49 1.86 -3.39 -5.36
N LEU A 50 2.30 -2.17 -5.69
CA LEU A 50 1.41 -1.10 -6.15
C LEU A 50 0.69 -1.48 -7.45
N THR A 51 1.40 -2.12 -8.39
CA THR A 51 0.80 -2.62 -9.64
C THR A 51 -0.31 -3.63 -9.36
N ARG A 52 -0.09 -4.61 -8.48
CA ARG A 52 -1.12 -5.59 -8.08
C ARG A 52 -2.33 -4.92 -7.41
N ILE A 53 -2.11 -3.87 -6.63
CA ILE A 53 -3.19 -3.12 -6.00
C ILE A 53 -4.01 -2.37 -7.05
N LYS A 54 -3.37 -1.75 -8.04
CA LYS A 54 -4.06 -1.11 -9.18
C LYS A 54 -4.90 -2.11 -9.96
N GLU A 55 -4.36 -3.28 -10.27
CA GLU A 55 -5.10 -4.37 -10.92
C GLU A 55 -6.31 -4.81 -10.09
N SER A 56 -6.16 -4.93 -8.77
CA SER A 56 -7.27 -5.27 -7.87
C SER A 56 -8.37 -4.21 -7.87
N VAL A 57 -8.01 -2.93 -7.88
CA VAL A 57 -8.97 -1.82 -7.98
C VAL A 57 -9.71 -1.87 -9.31
N ASP A 58 -9.01 -2.11 -10.43
CA ASP A 58 -9.62 -2.23 -11.76
C ASP A 58 -10.63 -3.40 -11.81
N ILE A 59 -10.26 -4.56 -11.29
CA ILE A 59 -11.12 -5.75 -11.24
C ILE A 59 -12.37 -5.49 -10.41
N ILE A 60 -12.23 -4.90 -9.21
CA ILE A 60 -13.37 -4.63 -8.32
C ILE A 60 -14.31 -3.61 -8.96
N ALA A 61 -13.78 -2.52 -9.51
CA ALA A 61 -14.59 -1.49 -10.16
C ALA A 61 -15.37 -2.05 -11.36
N ARG A 62 -14.76 -2.91 -12.18
CA ARG A 62 -15.44 -3.60 -13.28
C ARG A 62 -16.51 -4.57 -12.78
N ALA A 63 -16.23 -5.32 -11.72
CA ALA A 63 -17.19 -6.24 -11.11
C ALA A 63 -18.42 -5.50 -10.56
N MET A 64 -18.25 -4.31 -9.98
CA MET A 64 -19.35 -3.45 -9.54
C MET A 64 -20.18 -2.96 -10.73
N ILE A 65 -19.55 -2.49 -11.81
CA ILE A 65 -20.23 -2.04 -13.03
C ILE A 65 -21.03 -3.17 -13.68
N SER A 66 -20.47 -4.38 -13.73
CA SER A 66 -21.12 -5.56 -14.33
C SER A 66 -22.10 -6.27 -13.39
N LYS A 67 -22.33 -5.73 -12.19
CA LYS A 67 -23.21 -6.30 -11.15
C LYS A 67 -22.80 -7.73 -10.70
N GLN A 68 -21.50 -8.04 -10.80
CA GLN A 68 -20.91 -9.28 -10.31
C GLN A 68 -20.47 -9.19 -8.83
N CYS A 69 -20.43 -7.98 -8.30
CA CYS A 69 -20.10 -7.67 -6.92
C CYS A 69 -21.12 -6.68 -6.36
N ASP A 70 -21.60 -6.92 -5.14
CA ASP A 70 -22.47 -5.97 -4.46
C ASP A 70 -21.75 -4.64 -4.24
N LEU A 71 -22.47 -3.54 -4.37
CA LEU A 71 -21.90 -2.19 -4.26
C LEU A 71 -21.26 -1.95 -2.89
N SER A 72 -21.92 -2.41 -1.82
CA SER A 72 -21.39 -2.31 -0.46
C SER A 72 -20.09 -3.09 -0.29
N GLU A 73 -20.02 -4.32 -0.79
CA GLU A 73 -18.81 -5.14 -0.73
C GLU A 73 -17.68 -4.50 -1.54
N GLY A 74 -17.98 -4.04 -2.75
CA GLY A 74 -17.02 -3.36 -3.62
C GLY A 74 -16.44 -2.11 -2.96
N VAL A 75 -17.27 -1.25 -2.39
CA VAL A 75 -16.84 -0.03 -1.71
C VAL A 75 -15.96 -0.33 -0.48
N LEU A 76 -16.35 -1.33 0.35
CA LEU A 76 -15.54 -1.75 1.49
C LEU A 76 -14.16 -2.28 1.09
N ARG A 77 -14.07 -2.97 -0.05
CA ARG A 77 -12.80 -3.48 -0.59
C ARG A 77 -11.97 -2.39 -1.25
N LEU A 78 -12.61 -1.44 -1.94
CA LEU A 78 -11.91 -0.35 -2.62
C LEU A 78 -11.24 0.62 -1.66
N LYS A 79 -11.86 0.92 -0.51
CA LYS A 79 -11.33 1.92 0.42
C LYS A 79 -9.88 1.66 0.84
N PRO A 80 -9.51 0.49 1.42
CA PRO A 80 -8.12 0.25 1.83
C PRO A 80 -7.14 0.20 0.65
N LEU A 81 -7.58 -0.25 -0.52
CA LEU A 81 -6.74 -0.28 -1.71
C LEU A 81 -6.43 1.13 -2.23
N LEU A 82 -7.43 2.00 -2.25
CA LEU A 82 -7.26 3.40 -2.63
C LEU A 82 -6.37 4.15 -1.64
N ASP A 83 -6.51 3.91 -0.34
CA ASP A 83 -5.66 4.51 0.69
C ASP A 83 -4.17 4.16 0.47
N VAL A 84 -3.85 2.93 0.11
CA VAL A 84 -2.47 2.50 -0.21
C VAL A 84 -1.94 3.20 -1.47
N LEU A 85 -2.80 3.47 -2.45
CA LEU A 85 -2.44 4.21 -3.67
C LEU A 85 -2.35 5.73 -3.47
N GLY A 86 -2.62 6.22 -2.25
CA GLY A 86 -2.65 7.65 -1.94
C GLY A 86 -3.92 8.37 -2.41
N HIS A 87 -4.95 7.63 -2.79
CA HIS A 87 -6.26 8.15 -3.16
C HIS A 87 -7.26 7.97 -2.02
N LYS A 88 -8.14 8.94 -1.83
CA LYS A 88 -9.17 8.86 -0.80
C LYS A 88 -10.52 8.52 -1.42
N LEU A 89 -11.25 7.58 -0.81
CA LEU A 89 -12.61 7.23 -1.22
C LEU A 89 -13.55 8.46 -1.15
N SER A 90 -13.27 9.43 -0.28
CA SER A 90 -14.02 10.68 -0.17
C SER A 90 -13.99 11.56 -1.43
N GLN A 91 -13.13 11.26 -2.40
CA GLN A 91 -13.15 11.91 -3.73
C GLN A 91 -14.32 11.42 -4.60
N TYR A 92 -14.99 10.35 -4.19
CA TYR A 92 -16.14 9.73 -4.84
C TYR A 92 -17.36 9.82 -3.90
N PRO A 93 -18.17 10.90 -4.01
CA PRO A 93 -19.22 11.22 -3.03
C PRO A 93 -20.24 10.11 -2.81
N ALA A 94 -20.69 9.44 -3.87
CA ALA A 94 -21.67 8.36 -3.77
C ALA A 94 -21.09 7.12 -3.09
N MET A 95 -19.88 6.71 -3.46
CA MET A 95 -19.18 5.61 -2.78
C MET A 95 -18.91 5.97 -1.32
N TRP A 96 -18.54 7.20 -1.02
CA TRP A 96 -18.31 7.67 0.33
C TRP A 96 -19.59 7.68 1.17
N ALA A 97 -20.72 8.12 0.60
CA ALA A 97 -22.01 8.10 1.28
C ALA A 97 -22.43 6.66 1.64
N LEU A 98 -22.28 5.71 0.71
CA LEU A 98 -22.56 4.30 0.97
C LEU A 98 -21.61 3.75 2.04
N TYR A 99 -20.31 4.05 1.96
CA TYR A 99 -19.30 3.61 2.93
C TYR A 99 -19.67 4.02 4.36
N ASN A 100 -20.07 5.28 4.58
CA ASN A 100 -20.43 5.78 5.90
C ASN A 100 -21.65 5.06 6.51
N VAL A 101 -22.56 4.54 5.69
CA VAL A 101 -23.70 3.74 6.16
C VAL A 101 -23.23 2.36 6.60
N ILE A 102 -22.41 1.70 5.77
CA ILE A 102 -22.03 0.31 6.00
C ILE A 102 -20.86 0.12 6.97
N GLU A 103 -20.00 1.14 7.15
CA GLU A 103 -18.84 1.07 8.05
C GLU A 103 -19.26 0.76 9.49
N SER A 104 -20.38 1.32 9.95
CA SER A 104 -20.90 1.13 11.30
C SER A 104 -21.65 -0.19 11.48
N HIS A 105 -21.92 -0.94 10.39
CA HIS A 105 -22.64 -2.18 10.47
C HIS A 105 -21.80 -3.28 11.11
N PRO A 106 -22.32 -4.00 12.10
CA PRO A 106 -21.61 -5.10 12.74
C PRO A 106 -21.33 -6.23 11.75
N ILE A 107 -20.12 -6.78 11.85
CA ILE A 107 -19.62 -7.86 10.98
C ILE A 107 -19.38 -9.15 11.78
N LEU A 108 -19.31 -10.28 11.07
CA LEU A 108 -18.91 -11.58 11.63
C LEU A 108 -19.65 -11.96 12.92
N ALA A 109 -18.92 -12.05 14.04
CA ALA A 109 -19.44 -12.47 15.34
C ALA A 109 -20.48 -11.50 15.90
N ASP A 110 -20.23 -10.19 15.78
CA ASP A 110 -21.14 -9.15 16.27
C ASP A 110 -22.46 -9.16 15.52
N ARG A 111 -22.42 -9.41 14.18
CA ARG A 111 -23.62 -9.59 13.37
C ARG A 111 -24.42 -10.84 13.79
N LYS A 112 -23.75 -11.94 14.15
CA LYS A 112 -24.40 -13.16 14.64
C LYS A 112 -25.09 -12.96 15.99
N ALA A 113 -24.56 -12.08 16.84
CA ALA A 113 -25.12 -11.75 18.14
C ALA A 113 -26.41 -10.91 18.06
N LEU A 114 -26.66 -10.22 16.93
CA LEU A 114 -27.87 -9.43 16.72
C LEU A 114 -29.13 -10.31 16.58
N LYS A 115 -30.26 -9.77 17.03
CA LYS A 115 -31.56 -10.36 16.77
C LYS A 115 -31.92 -10.32 15.28
N ARG A 116 -32.75 -11.26 14.84
CA ARG A 116 -33.16 -11.37 13.44
C ARG A 116 -33.74 -10.06 12.89
N ASN A 117 -34.57 -9.39 13.67
CA ASN A 117 -35.22 -8.14 13.27
C ASN A 117 -34.19 -6.99 13.11
N GLU A 118 -33.19 -6.93 13.95
CA GLU A 118 -32.12 -5.93 13.87
C GLU A 118 -31.26 -6.15 12.63
N ARG A 119 -30.89 -7.39 12.34
CA ARG A 119 -30.17 -7.75 11.11
C ARG A 119 -30.97 -7.37 9.86
N MET A 120 -32.26 -7.68 9.84
CA MET A 120 -33.15 -7.37 8.72
C MET A 120 -33.25 -5.85 8.51
N LYS A 121 -33.32 -5.06 9.58
CA LYS A 121 -33.36 -3.59 9.50
C LYS A 121 -32.09 -3.04 8.86
N LEU A 122 -30.91 -3.50 9.30
CA LEU A 122 -29.61 -3.09 8.75
C LEU A 122 -29.46 -3.51 7.28
N ASP A 123 -29.92 -4.69 6.91
CA ASP A 123 -29.90 -5.15 5.52
C ASP A 123 -30.80 -4.30 4.62
N LEU A 124 -32.01 -3.95 5.08
CA LEU A 124 -32.92 -3.06 4.36
C LEU A 124 -32.34 -1.65 4.20
N GLU A 125 -31.70 -1.12 5.24
CA GLU A 125 -31.04 0.19 5.18
C GLU A 125 -29.91 0.20 4.15
N ARG A 126 -29.05 -0.84 4.14
CA ARG A 126 -27.99 -1.01 3.17
C ARG A 126 -28.54 -1.13 1.74
N GLU A 127 -29.52 -2.00 1.52
CA GLU A 127 -30.12 -2.24 0.20
C GLU A 127 -30.82 -0.98 -0.33
N ALA A 128 -31.52 -0.25 0.53
CA ALA A 128 -32.14 1.01 0.14
C ALA A 128 -31.10 2.04 -0.29
N LYS A 129 -29.98 2.13 0.43
CA LYS A 129 -28.89 3.07 0.09
C LYS A 129 -28.15 2.65 -1.17
N GLU A 130 -27.93 1.37 -1.37
CA GLU A 130 -27.38 0.83 -2.62
C GLU A 130 -28.27 1.19 -3.83
N ALA A 131 -29.59 0.98 -3.72
CA ALA A 131 -30.51 1.28 -4.79
C ALA A 131 -30.60 2.79 -5.10
N GLU A 132 -30.53 3.64 -4.07
CA GLU A 132 -30.51 5.10 -4.20
C GLU A 132 -29.27 5.59 -4.97
N LEU A 133 -28.10 5.04 -4.66
CA LEU A 133 -26.81 5.52 -5.16
C LEU A 133 -26.25 4.70 -6.34
N GLU A 134 -26.95 3.64 -6.80
CA GLU A 134 -26.43 2.70 -7.80
C GLU A 134 -25.87 3.39 -9.04
N THR A 135 -26.66 4.27 -9.64
CA THR A 135 -26.28 4.97 -10.88
C THR A 135 -25.05 5.87 -10.69
N GLU A 136 -25.01 6.57 -9.56
CA GLU A 136 -23.91 7.47 -9.25
C GLU A 136 -22.63 6.70 -8.96
N ILE A 137 -22.71 5.61 -8.20
CA ILE A 137 -21.56 4.74 -7.90
C ILE A 137 -21.00 4.11 -9.19
N ILE A 138 -21.87 3.66 -10.11
CA ILE A 138 -21.40 3.11 -11.39
C ILE A 138 -20.63 4.18 -12.18
N ASN A 139 -21.12 5.41 -12.22
CA ASN A 139 -20.43 6.52 -12.88
C ASN A 139 -19.09 6.83 -12.20
N GLU A 140 -19.04 6.81 -10.88
CA GLU A 140 -17.81 6.98 -10.11
C GLU A 140 -16.80 5.84 -10.34
N CYS A 141 -17.27 4.59 -10.48
CA CYS A 141 -16.44 3.46 -10.87
C CYS A 141 -15.81 3.66 -12.25
N GLN A 142 -16.57 4.18 -13.21
CA GLN A 142 -16.05 4.49 -14.54
C GLN A 142 -14.97 5.59 -14.49
N GLN A 143 -15.18 6.65 -13.71
CA GLN A 143 -14.18 7.70 -13.48
C GLN A 143 -12.92 7.13 -12.81
N LEU A 144 -13.09 6.26 -11.84
CA LEU A 144 -11.98 5.58 -11.17
C LEU A 144 -11.15 4.75 -12.15
N LEU A 145 -11.80 3.99 -13.06
CA LEU A 145 -11.12 3.20 -14.08
C LEU A 145 -10.30 4.05 -15.05
N VAL A 146 -10.82 5.22 -15.45
CA VAL A 146 -10.05 6.17 -16.28
C VAL A 146 -8.83 6.67 -15.53
N LYS A 147 -9.00 7.09 -14.29
CA LYS A 147 -7.92 7.61 -13.44
C LYS A 147 -6.83 6.56 -13.18
N MET A 148 -7.21 5.27 -13.00
CA MET A 148 -6.25 4.18 -12.81
C MET A 148 -5.39 3.90 -14.05
N LYS A 149 -5.91 4.18 -15.27
CA LYS A 149 -5.15 4.04 -16.51
C LYS A 149 -4.13 5.17 -16.74
N GLU A 150 -4.42 6.35 -16.21
CA GLU A 150 -3.57 7.53 -16.35
C GLU A 150 -2.39 7.54 -15.36
N MET A 151 -2.43 6.72 -14.35
CA MET A 151 -1.38 6.52 -13.33
C MET A 151 -0.37 5.45 -13.72
#